data_a695cc5710829ad7207dbe7af3834701
#
_entry.id   a695cc5710829ad7207dbe7af3834701
#
_cell.length_a   1.000
_cell.length_b   1.000
_cell.length_c   1.000
_cell.angle_alpha   90.00
_cell.angle_beta   90.00
_cell.angle_gamma   90.00
#
_symmetry.space_group_name_H-M   'P 1'
#
loop_
_entity.id
_entity.type
_entity.pdbx_description
1 polymer ?
#
loop_
_entity_poly.entity_id
_entity_poly.type
_entity_poly.pdbx_seq_one_letter_code
_entity_poly.pdbx_strand_id
1 'polypeptide(L)'
;MTFILITSLFALWGFANDITNPMVAAFQTVMEISAAKASLVQFAFYGGYATMAIPAAIFVHRYSYKSGIMLGLTLYAVGAFMFIPAAAYQEFAFFCVSLYVLTFGLAFLETTSNPFILSLGSKDTSTRRLNLSQAFNPMGSLMGMFVASNVVLASLQSDAPEVREVGFSTLDEATKTAIRLHDLEVIRNPYVILGCVVLVMLVVIGIFVKRNTGKEDEQLAAEPKTTFSESVKRIFRNSVYREGVIAQVFYVAAQIMTWTFIIQYADRLGINKATAQLYNIGAMGMFLFGRFISTFLMKYVNSRRLLMIFAICAMTVNAGTILIDGIAGLYCLVATSVFMSLMFPTIYGIALESVDHADHTFGAAFLVLAIVGGAIMPPMQGTIIDLGTVGPLPAVNASFILPFVCFAVIATYGYRSLKACKH
;
A
#
# COMPACT_ATOMS: atom_id res chain seq x y z
N MET A 1 -28.76 -1.38 1.67
CA MET A 1 -28.04 -2.64 1.93
C MET A 1 -26.77 -2.73 1.07
N THR A 2 -26.89 -2.73 -0.27
CA THR A 2 -25.74 -2.82 -1.22
C THR A 2 -24.63 -1.83 -0.92
N PHE A 3 -24.94 -0.54 -0.73
CA PHE A 3 -23.96 0.49 -0.38
C PHE A 3 -23.14 0.13 0.87
N ILE A 4 -23.79 -0.31 1.95
CA ILE A 4 -23.11 -0.68 3.21
C ILE A 4 -22.17 -1.87 2.99
N LEU A 5 -22.64 -2.91 2.27
CA LEU A 5 -21.84 -4.11 2.00
C LEU A 5 -20.59 -3.77 1.15
N ILE A 6 -20.74 -2.93 0.13
CA ILE A 6 -19.58 -2.54 -0.69
C ILE A 6 -18.64 -1.62 0.08
N THR A 7 -19.18 -0.72 0.92
CA THR A 7 -18.38 0.16 1.78
C THR A 7 -17.54 -0.62 2.79
N SER A 8 -18.07 -1.72 3.37
CA SER A 8 -17.30 -2.55 4.31
C SER A 8 -16.07 -3.24 3.68
N LEU A 9 -16.08 -3.44 2.34
CA LEU A 9 -14.91 -3.99 1.64
C LEU A 9 -13.69 -3.07 1.73
N PHE A 10 -13.90 -1.76 1.81
CA PHE A 10 -12.79 -0.79 1.97
C PHE A 10 -12.05 -0.98 3.30
N ALA A 11 -12.76 -1.34 4.37
CA ALA A 11 -12.13 -1.65 5.64
C ALA A 11 -11.31 -2.95 5.58
N LEU A 12 -11.83 -4.01 4.93
CA LEU A 12 -11.09 -5.27 4.74
C LEU A 12 -9.82 -5.05 3.91
N TRP A 13 -9.91 -4.21 2.92
CA TRP A 13 -8.80 -3.83 2.06
C TRP A 13 -7.71 -3.05 2.82
N GLY A 14 -8.09 -1.99 3.56
CA GLY A 14 -7.16 -1.26 4.41
C GLY A 14 -6.47 -2.17 5.43
N PHE A 15 -7.22 -3.07 6.06
CA PHE A 15 -6.69 -4.06 7.01
C PHE A 15 -5.59 -4.93 6.37
N ALA A 16 -5.85 -5.52 5.20
CA ALA A 16 -4.88 -6.37 4.52
C ALA A 16 -3.61 -5.63 4.10
N ASN A 17 -3.76 -4.37 3.68
CA ASN A 17 -2.65 -3.54 3.26
C ASN A 17 -1.67 -3.29 4.43
N ASP A 18 -2.18 -2.91 5.58
CA ASP A 18 -1.34 -2.41 6.67
C ASP A 18 -0.94 -3.47 7.69
N ILE A 19 -1.59 -4.64 7.73
CA ILE A 19 -1.07 -5.79 8.47
C ILE A 19 0.18 -6.38 7.79
N THR A 20 0.32 -6.22 6.47
CA THR A 20 1.42 -6.78 5.69
C THR A 20 2.74 -6.03 5.88
N ASN A 21 2.70 -4.71 6.10
CA ASN A 21 3.89 -3.89 6.22
C ASN A 21 4.87 -4.37 7.33
N PRO A 22 4.45 -4.63 8.57
CA PRO A 22 5.35 -5.09 9.62
C PRO A 22 5.82 -6.54 9.44
N MET A 23 5.20 -7.31 8.55
CA MET A 23 5.61 -8.71 8.30
C MET A 23 7.02 -8.82 7.70
N VAL A 24 7.53 -7.78 7.03
CA VAL A 24 8.92 -7.76 6.53
C VAL A 24 9.90 -7.98 7.69
N ALA A 25 9.73 -7.24 8.79
CA ALA A 25 10.58 -7.37 9.98
C ALA A 25 10.39 -8.74 10.68
N ALA A 26 9.16 -9.24 10.76
CA ALA A 26 8.86 -10.54 11.34
C ALA A 26 9.55 -11.68 10.55
N PHE A 27 9.36 -11.73 9.23
CA PHE A 27 9.99 -12.75 8.39
C PHE A 27 11.53 -12.67 8.39
N GLN A 28 12.10 -11.47 8.45
CA GLN A 28 13.55 -11.29 8.52
C GLN A 28 14.14 -12.05 9.72
N THR A 29 13.52 -11.94 10.90
CA THR A 29 13.97 -12.62 12.12
C THR A 29 13.61 -14.10 12.12
N VAL A 30 12.32 -14.43 11.93
CA VAL A 30 11.79 -15.81 12.06
C VAL A 30 12.43 -16.76 11.05
N MET A 31 12.67 -16.30 9.82
CA MET A 31 13.23 -17.09 8.73
C MET A 31 14.74 -16.92 8.57
N GLU A 32 15.40 -16.10 9.40
CA GLU A 32 16.83 -15.78 9.32
C GLU A 32 17.26 -15.36 7.89
N ILE A 33 16.46 -14.53 7.23
CA ILE A 33 16.68 -14.06 5.85
C ILE A 33 17.15 -12.60 5.83
N SER A 34 17.83 -12.22 4.74
CA SER A 34 18.27 -10.83 4.56
C SER A 34 17.10 -9.85 4.46
N ALA A 35 17.34 -8.57 4.76
CA ALA A 35 16.32 -7.51 4.63
C ALA A 35 15.82 -7.38 3.18
N ALA A 36 16.71 -7.55 2.19
CA ALA A 36 16.35 -7.58 0.78
C ALA A 36 15.39 -8.73 0.46
N LYS A 37 15.68 -9.94 0.98
CA LYS A 37 14.81 -11.11 0.79
C LYS A 37 13.48 -10.94 1.52
N ALA A 38 13.48 -10.47 2.75
CA ALA A 38 12.26 -10.22 3.53
C ALA A 38 11.34 -9.18 2.87
N SER A 39 11.92 -8.13 2.25
CA SER A 39 11.15 -7.09 1.56
C SER A 39 10.49 -7.56 0.25
N LEU A 40 10.76 -8.80 -0.22
CA LEU A 40 9.99 -9.44 -1.29
C LEU A 40 8.50 -9.64 -0.90
N VAL A 41 8.16 -9.58 0.37
CA VAL A 41 6.77 -9.45 0.84
C VAL A 41 6.09 -8.23 0.17
N GLN A 42 6.77 -7.09 0.14
CA GLN A 42 6.25 -5.89 -0.53
C GLN A 42 6.18 -6.05 -2.04
N PHE A 43 7.20 -6.71 -2.63
CA PHE A 43 7.18 -7.04 -4.05
C PHE A 43 5.98 -7.93 -4.39
N ALA A 44 5.71 -8.96 -3.60
CA ALA A 44 4.58 -9.85 -3.81
C ALA A 44 3.25 -9.09 -3.68
N PHE A 45 3.10 -8.28 -2.62
CA PHE A 45 1.88 -7.54 -2.37
C PHE A 45 1.61 -6.48 -3.45
N TYR A 46 2.52 -5.53 -3.66
CA TYR A 46 2.30 -4.43 -4.60
C TYR A 46 2.49 -4.85 -6.07
N GLY A 47 3.28 -5.89 -6.33
CA GLY A 47 3.40 -6.52 -7.65
C GLY A 47 2.09 -7.15 -8.12
N GLY A 48 1.32 -7.73 -7.21
CA GLY A 48 -0.02 -8.25 -7.49
C GLY A 48 -0.98 -7.17 -8.01
N TYR A 49 -0.95 -5.97 -7.42
CA TYR A 49 -1.71 -4.82 -7.95
C TYR A 49 -1.28 -4.46 -9.37
N ALA A 50 0.03 -4.35 -9.60
CA ALA A 50 0.57 -3.97 -10.90
C ALA A 50 0.16 -4.95 -12.01
N THR A 51 0.22 -6.25 -11.74
CA THR A 51 -0.09 -7.27 -12.75
C THR A 51 -1.58 -7.39 -13.00
N MET A 52 -2.44 -7.16 -12.00
CA MET A 52 -3.88 -7.44 -12.09
C MET A 52 -4.74 -6.20 -12.35
N ALA A 53 -4.22 -4.97 -12.21
CA ALA A 53 -5.00 -3.75 -12.41
C ALA A 53 -5.64 -3.65 -13.80
N ILE A 54 -4.88 -3.91 -14.86
CA ILE A 54 -5.39 -3.87 -16.25
C ILE A 54 -6.30 -5.08 -16.56
N PRO A 55 -5.91 -6.34 -16.25
CA PRO A 55 -6.80 -7.49 -16.40
C PRO A 55 -8.12 -7.34 -15.67
N ALA A 56 -8.11 -6.80 -14.44
CA ALA A 56 -9.31 -6.55 -13.66
C ALA A 56 -10.24 -5.54 -14.35
N ALA A 57 -9.71 -4.42 -14.85
CA ALA A 57 -10.49 -3.42 -15.59
C ALA A 57 -11.14 -4.03 -16.85
N ILE A 58 -10.39 -4.82 -17.62
CA ILE A 58 -10.89 -5.51 -18.82
C ILE A 58 -11.99 -6.51 -18.44
N PHE A 59 -11.79 -7.29 -17.38
CA PHE A 59 -12.77 -8.26 -16.91
C PHE A 59 -14.08 -7.58 -16.50
N VAL A 60 -14.00 -6.50 -15.71
CA VAL A 60 -15.17 -5.74 -15.25
C VAL A 60 -15.93 -5.14 -16.41
N HIS A 61 -15.21 -4.56 -17.38
CA HIS A 61 -15.81 -4.00 -18.60
C HIS A 61 -16.57 -5.06 -19.42
N ARG A 62 -16.08 -6.31 -19.42
CA ARG A 62 -16.71 -7.41 -20.18
C ARG A 62 -17.90 -8.06 -19.48
N TYR A 63 -17.88 -8.15 -18.15
CA TYR A 63 -18.88 -8.92 -17.39
C TYR A 63 -19.80 -8.03 -16.54
N SER A 64 -19.36 -7.55 -15.40
CA SER A 64 -20.08 -6.59 -14.52
C SER A 64 -19.25 -6.25 -13.28
N TYR A 65 -19.63 -5.19 -12.58
CA TYR A 65 -19.04 -4.85 -11.27
C TYR A 65 -19.26 -5.96 -10.23
N LYS A 66 -20.46 -6.55 -10.17
CA LYS A 66 -20.74 -7.68 -9.25
C LYS A 66 -19.81 -8.85 -9.51
N SER A 67 -19.65 -9.26 -10.77
CA SER A 67 -18.77 -10.38 -11.14
C SER A 67 -17.31 -10.10 -10.77
N GLY A 68 -16.84 -8.85 -10.95
CA GLY A 68 -15.51 -8.44 -10.55
C GLY A 68 -15.31 -8.49 -9.04
N ILE A 69 -16.29 -8.03 -8.24
CA ILE A 69 -16.25 -8.12 -6.77
C ILE A 69 -16.23 -9.58 -6.31
N MET A 70 -17.08 -10.43 -6.89
CA MET A 70 -17.14 -11.86 -6.55
C MET A 70 -15.82 -12.57 -6.85
N LEU A 71 -15.21 -12.33 -8.02
CA LEU A 71 -13.91 -12.88 -8.37
C LEU A 71 -12.82 -12.33 -7.45
N GLY A 72 -12.84 -11.03 -7.16
CA GLY A 72 -11.91 -10.39 -6.24
C GLY A 72 -11.93 -11.01 -4.84
N LEU A 73 -13.12 -11.20 -4.25
CA LEU A 73 -13.27 -11.85 -2.95
C LEU A 73 -12.84 -13.32 -2.97
N THR A 74 -13.10 -14.05 -4.07
CA THR A 74 -12.66 -15.43 -4.22
C THR A 74 -11.12 -15.53 -4.22
N LEU A 75 -10.45 -14.72 -5.04
CA LEU A 75 -8.97 -14.68 -5.10
C LEU A 75 -8.36 -14.24 -3.75
N TYR A 76 -8.99 -13.27 -3.10
CA TYR A 76 -8.57 -12.80 -1.78
C TYR A 76 -8.64 -13.95 -0.75
N ALA A 77 -9.77 -14.68 -0.67
CA ALA A 77 -9.95 -15.81 0.24
C ALA A 77 -8.95 -16.94 -0.07
N VAL A 78 -8.77 -17.29 -1.35
CA VAL A 78 -7.78 -18.30 -1.76
C VAL A 78 -6.38 -17.91 -1.31
N GLY A 79 -5.94 -16.69 -1.59
CA GLY A 79 -4.61 -16.21 -1.17
C GLY A 79 -4.45 -16.22 0.35
N ALA A 80 -5.48 -15.82 1.10
CA ALA A 80 -5.47 -15.86 2.56
C ALA A 80 -5.35 -17.29 3.13
N PHE A 81 -6.07 -18.26 2.57
CA PHE A 81 -5.96 -19.66 3.01
C PHE A 81 -4.69 -20.36 2.56
N MET A 82 -4.02 -19.89 1.51
CA MET A 82 -2.68 -20.37 1.14
C MET A 82 -1.63 -20.13 2.21
N PHE A 83 -1.87 -19.24 3.17
CA PHE A 83 -0.99 -19.10 4.35
C PHE A 83 -0.95 -20.37 5.23
N ILE A 84 -1.97 -21.21 5.20
CA ILE A 84 -2.01 -22.47 5.97
C ILE A 84 -0.89 -23.42 5.49
N PRO A 85 -0.84 -23.85 4.22
CA PRO A 85 0.26 -24.67 3.74
C PRO A 85 1.59 -23.93 3.74
N ALA A 86 1.63 -22.60 3.54
CA ALA A 86 2.87 -21.83 3.61
C ALA A 86 3.56 -21.94 4.98
N ALA A 87 2.78 -21.86 6.07
CA ALA A 87 3.29 -22.05 7.42
C ALA A 87 3.70 -23.50 7.69
N ALA A 88 2.92 -24.48 7.19
CA ALA A 88 3.22 -25.90 7.37
C ALA A 88 4.52 -26.33 6.68
N TYR A 89 4.78 -25.80 5.48
CA TYR A 89 6.02 -26.07 4.74
C TYR A 89 7.20 -25.19 5.16
N GLN A 90 6.96 -24.14 5.95
CA GLN A 90 7.95 -23.16 6.40
C GLN A 90 8.74 -22.51 5.24
N GLU A 91 8.08 -22.31 4.11
CA GLU A 91 8.70 -21.80 2.90
C GLU A 91 8.34 -20.33 2.65
N PHE A 92 9.33 -19.42 2.74
CA PHE A 92 9.15 -17.98 2.54
C PHE A 92 8.55 -17.66 1.17
N ALA A 93 9.00 -18.35 0.11
CA ALA A 93 8.48 -18.14 -1.23
C ALA A 93 6.96 -18.43 -1.32
N PHE A 94 6.49 -19.40 -0.55
CA PHE A 94 5.07 -19.75 -0.51
C PHE A 94 4.23 -18.63 0.15
N PHE A 95 4.73 -17.98 1.21
CA PHE A 95 4.08 -16.80 1.77
C PHE A 95 4.01 -15.66 0.76
N CYS A 96 5.08 -15.41 -0.01
CA CYS A 96 5.07 -14.41 -1.08
C CYS A 96 4.04 -14.74 -2.16
N VAL A 97 3.93 -15.99 -2.60
CA VAL A 97 2.91 -16.41 -3.58
C VAL A 97 1.51 -16.27 -3.00
N SER A 98 1.31 -16.59 -1.72
CA SER A 98 0.02 -16.42 -1.04
C SER A 98 -0.42 -14.95 -1.02
N LEU A 99 0.49 -14.04 -0.69
CA LEU A 99 0.26 -12.59 -0.74
C LEU A 99 -0.03 -12.11 -2.16
N TYR A 100 0.71 -12.60 -3.14
CA TYR A 100 0.52 -12.22 -4.54
C TYR A 100 -0.87 -12.59 -5.04
N VAL A 101 -1.35 -13.80 -4.74
CA VAL A 101 -2.71 -14.25 -5.07
C VAL A 101 -3.76 -13.46 -4.30
N LEU A 102 -3.54 -13.20 -3.01
CA LEU A 102 -4.42 -12.37 -2.19
C LEU A 102 -4.58 -10.98 -2.82
N THR A 103 -3.49 -10.39 -3.26
CA THR A 103 -3.49 -9.05 -3.85
C THR A 103 -4.14 -9.00 -5.23
N PHE A 104 -4.16 -10.09 -5.98
CA PHE A 104 -5.01 -10.18 -7.17
C PHE A 104 -6.48 -9.89 -6.82
N GLY A 105 -6.95 -10.48 -5.72
CA GLY A 105 -8.27 -10.20 -5.20
C GLY A 105 -8.48 -8.75 -4.85
N LEU A 106 -7.52 -8.14 -4.16
CA LEU A 106 -7.57 -6.71 -3.79
C LEU A 106 -7.60 -5.80 -5.02
N ALA A 107 -6.80 -6.09 -6.05
CA ALA A 107 -6.78 -5.33 -7.31
C ALA A 107 -8.14 -5.37 -8.01
N PHE A 108 -8.80 -6.53 -8.04
CA PHE A 108 -10.18 -6.65 -8.54
C PHE A 108 -11.16 -5.83 -7.71
N LEU A 109 -11.08 -5.89 -6.37
CA LEU A 109 -11.96 -5.13 -5.49
C LEU A 109 -11.78 -3.62 -5.67
N GLU A 110 -10.54 -3.14 -5.79
CA GLU A 110 -10.23 -1.73 -6.00
C GLU A 110 -10.78 -1.20 -7.33
N THR A 111 -10.53 -1.95 -8.40
CA THR A 111 -10.96 -1.59 -9.74
C THR A 111 -12.49 -1.60 -9.89
N THR A 112 -13.20 -2.43 -9.09
CA THR A 112 -14.66 -2.61 -9.21
C THR A 112 -15.46 -1.79 -8.22
N SER A 113 -15.03 -1.72 -6.94
CA SER A 113 -15.85 -1.13 -5.87
C SER A 113 -16.00 0.39 -6.02
N ASN A 114 -14.94 1.10 -6.45
CA ASN A 114 -14.98 2.54 -6.65
C ASN A 114 -16.02 2.96 -7.69
N PRO A 115 -15.98 2.47 -8.94
CA PRO A 115 -16.99 2.80 -9.94
C PRO A 115 -18.38 2.30 -9.53
N PHE A 116 -18.49 1.14 -8.90
CA PHE A 116 -19.76 0.61 -8.44
C PHE A 116 -20.43 1.49 -7.40
N ILE A 117 -19.69 2.04 -6.43
CA ILE A 117 -20.19 3.03 -5.46
C ILE A 117 -20.68 4.29 -6.18
N LEU A 118 -19.98 4.76 -7.21
CA LEU A 118 -20.38 5.93 -7.99
C LEU A 118 -21.69 5.67 -8.74
N SER A 119 -21.94 4.46 -9.22
CA SER A 119 -23.17 4.07 -9.93
C SER A 119 -24.38 3.89 -9.02
N LEU A 120 -24.20 3.71 -7.70
CA LEU A 120 -25.28 3.52 -6.74
C LEU A 120 -26.00 4.83 -6.38
N GLY A 121 -27.06 5.21 -7.09
CA GLY A 121 -27.91 6.35 -6.76
C GLY A 121 -27.67 7.59 -7.62
N SER A 122 -28.07 8.81 -7.15
CA SER A 122 -28.00 10.03 -7.95
C SER A 122 -26.58 10.49 -8.23
N LYS A 123 -26.36 11.12 -9.39
CA LYS A 123 -25.06 11.69 -9.79
C LYS A 123 -24.61 12.80 -8.85
N ASP A 124 -25.53 13.63 -8.34
CA ASP A 124 -25.22 14.77 -7.46
C ASP A 124 -24.55 14.36 -6.14
N THR A 125 -24.79 13.15 -5.65
CA THR A 125 -24.23 12.63 -4.40
C THR A 125 -23.12 11.59 -4.60
N SER A 126 -22.74 11.30 -5.84
CA SER A 126 -21.79 10.22 -6.19
C SER A 126 -20.43 10.40 -5.52
N THR A 127 -19.82 11.57 -5.64
CA THR A 127 -18.53 11.91 -5.02
C THR A 127 -18.58 11.82 -3.49
N ARG A 128 -19.69 12.29 -2.88
CA ARG A 128 -19.88 12.19 -1.42
C ARG A 128 -19.97 10.73 -0.95
N ARG A 129 -20.67 9.88 -1.71
CA ARG A 129 -20.76 8.43 -1.42
C ARG A 129 -19.40 7.76 -1.50
N LEU A 130 -18.63 8.06 -2.54
CA LEU A 130 -17.27 7.50 -2.69
C LEU A 130 -16.36 7.94 -1.54
N ASN A 131 -16.35 9.25 -1.22
CA ASN A 131 -15.54 9.76 -0.11
C ASN A 131 -15.92 9.11 1.23
N LEU A 132 -17.21 8.91 1.48
CA LEU A 132 -17.68 8.21 2.68
C LEU A 132 -17.19 6.76 2.69
N SER A 133 -17.29 6.03 1.58
CA SER A 133 -16.83 4.64 1.49
C SER A 133 -15.32 4.54 1.68
N GLN A 134 -14.56 5.43 1.07
CA GLN A 134 -13.11 5.46 1.20
C GLN A 134 -12.61 5.87 2.59
N ALA A 135 -13.44 6.49 3.43
CA ALA A 135 -13.09 6.77 4.82
C ALA A 135 -12.96 5.49 5.68
N PHE A 136 -13.57 4.40 5.26
CA PHE A 136 -13.45 3.11 5.94
C PHE A 136 -12.10 2.41 5.70
N ASN A 137 -11.39 2.75 4.63
CA ASN A 137 -10.08 2.17 4.36
C ASN A 137 -9.05 2.51 5.46
N PRO A 138 -8.79 3.77 5.85
CA PRO A 138 -7.91 4.09 6.97
C PRO A 138 -8.34 3.48 8.30
N MET A 139 -9.64 3.28 8.53
CA MET A 139 -10.12 2.58 9.72
C MET A 139 -9.67 1.12 9.72
N GLY A 140 -9.80 0.44 8.58
CA GLY A 140 -9.28 -0.91 8.39
C GLY A 140 -7.76 -0.96 8.57
N SER A 141 -7.04 0.00 8.01
CA SER A 141 -5.59 0.15 8.17
C SER A 141 -5.15 0.24 9.62
N LEU A 142 -5.77 1.11 10.41
CA LEU A 142 -5.48 1.22 11.84
C LEU A 142 -5.77 -0.07 12.60
N MET A 143 -6.87 -0.77 12.28
CA MET A 143 -7.17 -2.09 12.85
C MET A 143 -6.10 -3.13 12.45
N GLY A 144 -5.66 -3.13 11.19
CA GLY A 144 -4.60 -4.01 10.70
C GLY A 144 -3.28 -3.79 11.44
N MET A 145 -2.88 -2.52 11.61
CA MET A 145 -1.69 -2.15 12.38
C MET A 145 -1.80 -2.55 13.86
N PHE A 146 -2.98 -2.35 14.47
CA PHE A 146 -3.22 -2.74 15.86
C PHE A 146 -3.10 -4.27 16.05
N VAL A 147 -3.71 -5.05 15.15
CA VAL A 147 -3.59 -6.52 15.15
C VAL A 147 -2.14 -6.94 14.91
N ALA A 148 -1.43 -6.31 13.97
CA ALA A 148 -0.03 -6.59 13.73
C ALA A 148 0.83 -6.35 14.99
N SER A 149 0.60 -5.24 15.71
CA SER A 149 1.35 -4.91 16.93
C SER A 149 1.03 -5.86 18.09
N ASN A 150 -0.26 -6.01 18.43
CA ASN A 150 -0.67 -6.61 19.71
C ASN A 150 -0.96 -8.12 19.60
N VAL A 151 -1.23 -8.63 18.39
CA VAL A 151 -1.54 -10.05 18.19
C VAL A 151 -0.38 -10.77 17.50
N VAL A 152 0.26 -10.16 16.50
CA VAL A 152 1.34 -10.82 15.77
C VAL A 152 2.68 -10.54 16.43
N LEU A 153 3.17 -9.30 16.35
CA LEU A 153 4.53 -8.96 16.77
C LEU A 153 4.76 -9.15 18.27
N ALA A 154 3.76 -8.86 19.12
CA ALA A 154 3.84 -9.07 20.55
C ALA A 154 3.87 -10.56 20.97
N SER A 155 3.43 -11.47 20.08
CA SER A 155 3.38 -12.91 20.34
C SER A 155 4.56 -13.68 19.71
N LEU A 156 5.47 -12.98 19.02
CA LEU A 156 6.66 -13.64 18.43
C LEU A 156 7.64 -14.08 19.51
N GLN A 157 7.89 -15.38 19.59
CA GLN A 157 8.90 -15.94 20.50
C GLN A 157 10.32 -15.57 20.06
N SER A 158 10.56 -15.42 18.76
CA SER A 158 11.84 -14.95 18.22
C SER A 158 12.19 -13.51 18.60
N ASP A 159 11.21 -12.72 19.06
CA ASP A 159 11.40 -11.34 19.54
C ASP A 159 11.24 -11.22 21.07
N ALA A 160 11.09 -12.33 21.79
CA ALA A 160 11.01 -12.36 23.25
C ALA A 160 12.31 -11.82 23.88
N PRO A 161 12.23 -11.12 25.06
CA PRO A 161 13.41 -10.52 25.71
C PRO A 161 14.56 -11.51 25.90
N GLU A 162 14.29 -12.73 26.33
CA GLU A 162 15.27 -13.77 26.59
C GLU A 162 15.99 -14.19 25.29
N VAL A 163 15.27 -14.26 24.18
CA VAL A 163 15.83 -14.61 22.87
C VAL A 163 16.62 -13.44 22.30
N ARG A 164 16.16 -12.19 22.50
CA ARG A 164 16.87 -10.99 22.05
C ARG A 164 18.21 -10.80 22.75
N GLU A 165 18.31 -11.11 24.04
CA GLU A 165 19.58 -11.02 24.81
C GLU A 165 20.65 -11.99 24.29
N VAL A 166 20.26 -13.21 23.94
CA VAL A 166 21.16 -14.25 23.45
C VAL A 166 21.39 -14.13 21.94
N GLY A 167 20.37 -13.70 21.21
CA GLY A 167 20.33 -13.68 19.75
C GLY A 167 19.71 -14.96 19.17
N PHE A 168 18.63 -14.81 18.37
CA PHE A 168 17.91 -15.95 17.79
C PHE A 168 18.84 -16.90 17.00
N SER A 169 19.80 -16.35 16.26
CA SER A 169 20.77 -17.11 15.45
C SER A 169 21.73 -17.99 16.27
N THR A 170 21.91 -17.71 17.57
CA THR A 170 22.83 -18.45 18.43
C THR A 170 22.19 -19.63 19.17
N LEU A 171 20.85 -19.76 19.09
CA LEU A 171 20.10 -20.86 19.69
C LEU A 171 20.39 -22.17 18.97
N ASP A 172 20.17 -23.29 19.67
CA ASP A 172 20.28 -24.63 19.08
C ASP A 172 19.14 -24.85 18.03
N GLU A 173 19.41 -25.70 17.03
CA GLU A 173 18.50 -25.91 15.90
C GLU A 173 17.12 -26.48 16.30
N ALA A 174 17.05 -27.27 17.37
CA ALA A 174 15.76 -27.80 17.86
C ALA A 174 14.87 -26.67 18.43
N THR A 175 15.46 -25.79 19.26
CA THR A 175 14.80 -24.63 19.82
C THR A 175 14.40 -23.63 18.73
N LYS A 176 15.29 -23.33 17.77
CA LYS A 176 14.98 -22.48 16.61
C LYS A 176 13.77 -23.00 15.82
N THR A 177 13.75 -24.30 15.54
CA THR A 177 12.67 -24.93 14.77
C THR A 177 11.32 -24.82 15.50
N ALA A 178 11.33 -25.03 16.83
CA ALA A 178 10.12 -24.90 17.64
C ALA A 178 9.59 -23.45 17.64
N ILE A 179 10.46 -22.47 17.87
CA ILE A 179 10.11 -21.04 17.83
C ILE A 179 9.64 -20.66 16.42
N ARG A 180 10.32 -21.08 15.37
CA ARG A 180 9.93 -20.80 13.99
C ARG A 180 8.54 -21.32 13.65
N LEU A 181 8.23 -22.55 14.02
CA LEU A 181 6.88 -23.13 13.84
C LEU A 181 5.82 -22.29 14.54
N HIS A 182 6.03 -21.96 15.81
CA HIS A 182 5.12 -21.11 16.56
C HIS A 182 4.92 -19.74 15.89
N ASP A 183 6.00 -19.07 15.55
CA ASP A 183 5.96 -17.71 15.01
C ASP A 183 5.31 -17.65 13.62
N LEU A 184 5.54 -18.67 12.77
CA LEU A 184 4.86 -18.78 11.48
C LEU A 184 3.37 -19.05 11.62
N GLU A 185 2.95 -19.76 12.67
CA GLU A 185 1.52 -19.91 13.00
C GLU A 185 0.91 -18.60 13.48
N VAL A 186 1.60 -17.84 14.32
CA VAL A 186 1.19 -16.52 14.77
C VAL A 186 1.02 -15.56 13.57
N ILE A 187 1.94 -15.57 12.61
CA ILE A 187 1.85 -14.78 11.37
C ILE A 187 0.67 -15.24 10.50
N ARG A 188 0.44 -16.56 10.35
CA ARG A 188 -0.62 -17.15 9.53
C ARG A 188 -2.03 -16.80 10.02
N ASN A 189 -2.25 -16.85 11.35
CA ASN A 189 -3.59 -16.85 11.93
C ASN A 189 -4.45 -15.64 11.56
N PRO A 190 -3.97 -14.38 11.58
CA PRO A 190 -4.74 -13.22 11.14
C PRO A 190 -5.19 -13.30 9.68
N TYR A 191 -4.37 -13.85 8.79
CA TYR A 191 -4.75 -14.02 7.38
C TYR A 191 -5.82 -15.10 7.20
N VAL A 192 -5.76 -16.18 7.96
CA VAL A 192 -6.81 -17.23 7.94
C VAL A 192 -8.13 -16.67 8.46
N ILE A 193 -8.12 -15.92 9.56
CA ILE A 193 -9.32 -15.25 10.09
C ILE A 193 -9.89 -14.29 9.03
N LEU A 194 -9.02 -13.49 8.42
CA LEU A 194 -9.40 -12.57 7.36
C LEU A 194 -10.01 -13.32 6.15
N GLY A 195 -9.44 -14.45 5.77
CA GLY A 195 -9.98 -15.35 4.74
C GLY A 195 -11.39 -15.83 5.05
N CYS A 196 -11.65 -16.21 6.30
CA CYS A 196 -13.01 -16.59 6.75
C CYS A 196 -13.99 -15.40 6.66
N VAL A 197 -13.58 -14.20 7.09
CA VAL A 197 -14.41 -12.99 6.97
C VAL A 197 -14.71 -12.68 5.50
N VAL A 198 -13.73 -12.79 4.63
CA VAL A 198 -13.89 -12.56 3.18
C VAL A 198 -14.82 -13.58 2.55
N LEU A 199 -14.76 -14.86 2.96
CA LEU A 199 -15.73 -15.89 2.50
C LEU A 199 -17.16 -15.57 2.94
N VAL A 200 -17.36 -15.13 4.17
CA VAL A 200 -18.67 -14.69 4.64
C VAL A 200 -19.16 -13.52 3.79
N MET A 201 -18.31 -12.54 3.53
CA MET A 201 -18.64 -11.39 2.67
C MET A 201 -18.95 -11.81 1.23
N LEU A 202 -18.22 -12.79 0.68
CA LEU A 202 -18.48 -13.38 -0.63
C LEU A 202 -19.92 -13.95 -0.72
N VAL A 203 -20.32 -14.75 0.28
CA VAL A 203 -21.66 -15.34 0.34
C VAL A 203 -22.73 -14.26 0.50
N VAL A 204 -22.53 -13.32 1.44
CA VAL A 204 -23.47 -12.23 1.71
C VAL A 204 -23.66 -11.35 0.46
N ILE A 205 -22.58 -10.93 -0.18
CA ILE A 205 -22.65 -10.11 -1.41
C ILE A 205 -23.29 -10.91 -2.55
N GLY A 206 -22.95 -12.19 -2.68
CA GLY A 206 -23.55 -13.09 -3.68
C GLY A 206 -25.07 -13.14 -3.60
N ILE A 207 -25.61 -13.21 -2.36
CA ILE A 207 -27.05 -13.30 -2.08
C ILE A 207 -27.74 -11.93 -2.18
N PHE A 208 -27.19 -10.92 -1.52
CA PHE A 208 -27.91 -9.66 -1.29
C PHE A 208 -27.64 -8.58 -2.34
N VAL A 209 -26.53 -8.62 -3.06
CA VAL A 209 -26.25 -7.68 -4.13
C VAL A 209 -26.87 -8.20 -5.43
N LYS A 210 -27.98 -7.60 -5.83
CA LYS A 210 -28.63 -7.93 -7.11
C LYS A 210 -27.76 -7.46 -8.27
N ARG A 211 -27.74 -8.23 -9.36
CA ARG A 211 -27.13 -7.80 -10.61
C ARG A 211 -27.98 -6.67 -11.21
N ASN A 212 -27.42 -5.48 -11.31
CA ASN A 212 -28.07 -4.30 -11.90
C ASN A 212 -27.87 -4.32 -13.44
N THR A 213 -28.50 -5.29 -14.10
CA THR A 213 -28.27 -5.62 -15.52
C THR A 213 -28.62 -4.51 -16.51
N GLY A 214 -29.47 -3.57 -16.18
CA GLY A 214 -29.88 -2.53 -17.13
C GLY A 214 -29.01 -1.26 -17.10
N LYS A 215 -28.73 -0.72 -15.91
CA LYS A 215 -28.01 0.55 -15.78
C LYS A 215 -26.49 0.41 -15.85
N GLU A 216 -25.94 -0.75 -15.44
CA GLU A 216 -24.52 -1.05 -15.58
C GLU A 216 -24.14 -1.25 -17.05
N ASP A 217 -24.97 -2.00 -17.79
CA ASP A 217 -24.75 -2.27 -19.22
C ASP A 217 -24.90 -0.98 -20.06
N GLU A 218 -25.83 -0.07 -19.68
CA GLU A 218 -25.98 1.24 -20.33
C GLU A 218 -24.78 2.18 -20.05
N GLN A 219 -24.22 2.15 -18.84
CA GLN A 219 -23.03 2.97 -18.52
C GLN A 219 -21.76 2.44 -19.16
N LEU A 220 -21.55 1.11 -19.17
CA LEU A 220 -20.45 0.45 -19.87
C LEU A 220 -20.60 0.57 -21.41
N ALA A 221 -21.82 0.61 -21.92
CA ALA A 221 -22.09 0.80 -23.35
C ALA A 221 -22.00 2.27 -23.80
N ALA A 222 -22.16 3.22 -22.89
CA ALA A 222 -22.07 4.67 -23.17
C ALA A 222 -20.63 5.21 -23.13
N GLU A 223 -19.65 4.41 -22.67
CA GLU A 223 -18.24 4.80 -22.81
C GLU A 223 -17.84 4.81 -24.30
N PRO A 224 -17.14 5.87 -24.78
CA PRO A 224 -16.72 5.94 -26.17
C PRO A 224 -15.90 4.70 -26.53
N LYS A 225 -16.23 4.04 -27.64
CA LYS A 225 -15.53 2.85 -28.15
C LYS A 225 -14.14 3.23 -28.72
N THR A 226 -13.31 3.90 -27.92
CA THR A 226 -11.91 4.13 -28.30
C THR A 226 -11.11 2.86 -28.08
N THR A 227 -10.32 2.50 -29.06
CA THR A 227 -9.44 1.34 -28.94
C THR A 227 -8.41 1.60 -27.84
N PHE A 228 -8.18 0.63 -26.95
CA PHE A 228 -7.17 0.73 -25.87
C PHE A 228 -5.83 1.29 -26.35
N SER A 229 -5.35 0.80 -27.51
CA SER A 229 -4.08 1.25 -28.11
C SER A 229 -4.06 2.73 -28.47
N GLU A 230 -5.17 3.27 -28.99
CA GLU A 230 -5.28 4.69 -29.38
C GLU A 230 -5.31 5.59 -28.15
N SER A 231 -6.10 5.21 -27.15
CA SER A 231 -6.16 5.92 -25.86
C SER A 231 -4.80 5.96 -25.18
N VAL A 232 -4.09 4.83 -25.09
CA VAL A 232 -2.75 4.75 -24.50
C VAL A 232 -1.77 5.68 -25.24
N LYS A 233 -1.76 5.65 -26.58
CA LYS A 233 -0.89 6.51 -27.37
C LYS A 233 -1.18 8.00 -27.17
N ARG A 234 -2.45 8.38 -27.05
CA ARG A 234 -2.88 9.76 -26.80
C ARG A 234 -2.49 10.23 -25.39
N ILE A 235 -2.78 9.42 -24.37
CA ILE A 235 -2.47 9.70 -22.96
C ILE A 235 -0.96 9.89 -22.77
N PHE A 236 -0.14 8.98 -23.26
CA PHE A 236 1.31 9.06 -23.07
C PHE A 236 2.01 10.11 -23.96
N ARG A 237 1.30 10.72 -24.89
CA ARG A 237 1.79 11.91 -25.62
C ARG A 237 1.77 13.15 -24.74
N ASN A 238 0.89 13.21 -23.73
CA ASN A 238 0.83 14.31 -22.77
C ASN A 238 2.00 14.20 -21.78
N SER A 239 2.87 15.22 -21.74
CA SER A 239 4.05 15.22 -20.86
C SER A 239 3.69 15.32 -19.40
N VAL A 240 2.67 16.11 -19.02
CA VAL A 240 2.23 16.29 -17.63
C VAL A 240 1.68 14.98 -17.08
N TYR A 241 0.90 14.24 -17.91
CA TYR A 241 0.39 12.93 -17.54
C TYR A 241 1.51 11.91 -17.35
N ARG A 242 2.41 11.79 -18.33
CA ARG A 242 3.55 10.85 -18.27
C ARG A 242 4.45 11.08 -17.08
N GLU A 243 4.79 12.35 -16.81
CA GLU A 243 5.56 12.74 -15.62
C GLU A 243 4.77 12.47 -14.32
N GLY A 244 3.44 12.62 -14.34
CA GLY A 244 2.55 12.30 -13.23
C GLY A 244 2.57 10.81 -12.90
N VAL A 245 2.50 9.91 -13.90
CA VAL A 245 2.62 8.46 -13.69
C VAL A 245 3.98 8.12 -13.06
N ILE A 246 5.07 8.71 -13.58
CA ILE A 246 6.42 8.51 -13.01
C ILE A 246 6.45 9.00 -11.56
N ALA A 247 5.98 10.22 -11.28
CA ALA A 247 5.93 10.78 -9.93
C ALA A 247 5.10 9.91 -8.98
N GLN A 248 4.02 9.29 -9.47
CA GLN A 248 3.18 8.38 -8.69
C GLN A 248 3.92 7.10 -8.32
N VAL A 249 4.71 6.51 -9.25
CA VAL A 249 5.59 5.35 -8.96
C VAL A 249 6.55 5.70 -7.83
N PHE A 250 7.26 6.83 -7.94
CA PHE A 250 8.22 7.27 -6.93
C PHE A 250 7.55 7.62 -5.60
N TYR A 251 6.32 8.17 -5.64
CA TYR A 251 5.56 8.45 -4.41
C TYR A 251 5.22 7.17 -3.65
N VAL A 252 4.62 6.18 -4.33
CA VAL A 252 4.26 4.92 -3.67
C VAL A 252 5.51 4.21 -3.16
N ALA A 253 6.59 4.24 -3.92
CA ALA A 253 7.88 3.72 -3.48
C ALA A 253 8.34 4.40 -2.18
N ALA A 254 8.37 5.73 -2.11
CA ALA A 254 8.78 6.48 -0.93
C ALA A 254 7.90 6.16 0.29
N GLN A 255 6.58 6.09 0.07
CA GLN A 255 5.61 5.80 1.12
C GLN A 255 5.85 4.42 1.74
N ILE A 256 5.95 3.39 0.89
CA ILE A 256 6.12 2.02 1.37
C ILE A 256 7.48 1.82 2.02
N MET A 257 8.56 2.33 1.42
CA MET A 257 9.90 2.30 2.02
C MET A 257 9.93 2.98 3.39
N THR A 258 9.29 4.14 3.52
CA THR A 258 9.25 4.89 4.79
C THR A 258 8.56 4.06 5.88
N TRP A 259 7.39 3.50 5.63
CA TRP A 259 6.62 2.79 6.65
C TRP A 259 7.14 1.38 6.93
N THR A 260 7.59 0.66 5.91
CA THR A 260 8.11 -0.70 6.08
C THR A 260 9.34 -0.73 6.98
N PHE A 261 10.25 0.23 6.81
CA PHE A 261 11.54 0.20 7.49
C PHE A 261 11.61 1.02 8.79
N ILE A 262 10.48 1.57 9.29
CA ILE A 262 10.39 2.14 10.65
C ILE A 262 10.78 1.10 11.70
N ILE A 263 10.29 -0.13 11.55
CA ILE A 263 10.54 -1.21 12.52
C ILE A 263 12.03 -1.58 12.55
N GLN A 264 12.67 -1.75 11.39
CA GLN A 264 14.10 -2.06 11.32
C GLN A 264 14.97 -0.92 11.87
N TYR A 265 14.56 0.33 11.64
CA TYR A 265 15.23 1.48 12.25
C TYR A 265 15.15 1.43 13.78
N ALA A 266 13.96 1.19 14.33
CA ALA A 266 13.73 1.10 15.77
C ALA A 266 14.40 -0.15 16.38
N ASP A 267 14.36 -1.28 15.69
CA ASP A 267 15.02 -2.53 16.12
C ASP A 267 16.54 -2.36 16.28
N ARG A 268 17.18 -1.62 15.37
CA ARG A 268 18.59 -1.23 15.50
C ARG A 268 18.88 -0.44 16.78
N LEU A 269 17.91 0.35 17.26
CA LEU A 269 17.99 1.11 18.52
C LEU A 269 17.70 0.24 19.77
N GLY A 270 17.49 -1.08 19.60
CA GLY A 270 17.16 -2.00 20.69
C GLY A 270 15.68 -2.00 21.08
N ILE A 271 14.83 -1.34 20.32
CA ILE A 271 13.37 -1.28 20.55
C ILE A 271 12.76 -2.56 19.98
N ASN A 272 11.96 -3.29 20.78
CA ASN A 272 11.25 -4.48 20.29
C ASN A 272 10.25 -4.15 19.18
N LYS A 273 9.94 -5.12 18.32
CA LYS A 273 9.13 -4.93 17.12
C LYS A 273 7.70 -4.46 17.41
N ALA A 274 7.10 -4.96 18.48
CA ALA A 274 5.75 -4.55 18.89
C ALA A 274 5.71 -3.07 19.29
N THR A 275 6.69 -2.61 20.08
CA THR A 275 6.86 -1.18 20.41
C THR A 275 7.24 -0.35 19.19
N ALA A 276 8.11 -0.87 18.31
CA ALA A 276 8.47 -0.23 17.06
C ALA A 276 7.26 0.00 16.15
N GLN A 277 6.30 -0.93 16.13
CA GLN A 277 5.05 -0.77 15.39
C GLN A 277 4.17 0.39 15.90
N LEU A 278 4.29 0.79 17.18
CA LEU A 278 3.58 1.97 17.68
C LEU A 278 4.06 3.25 17.00
N TYR A 279 5.34 3.33 16.59
CA TYR A 279 5.84 4.44 15.77
C TYR A 279 5.21 4.43 14.37
N ASN A 280 4.95 3.26 13.80
CA ASN A 280 4.22 3.12 12.54
C ASN A 280 2.76 3.59 12.68
N ILE A 281 2.08 3.22 13.75
CA ILE A 281 0.73 3.70 14.07
C ILE A 281 0.74 5.23 14.24
N GLY A 282 1.75 5.77 14.93
CA GLY A 282 1.97 7.20 15.07
C GLY A 282 2.20 7.88 13.71
N ALA A 283 2.99 7.27 12.83
CA ALA A 283 3.23 7.74 11.47
C ALA A 283 1.93 7.80 10.64
N MET A 284 1.07 6.78 10.74
CA MET A 284 -0.26 6.78 10.11
C MET A 284 -1.17 7.85 10.69
N GLY A 285 -1.15 8.06 12.02
CA GLY A 285 -1.86 9.16 12.67
C GLY A 285 -1.41 10.53 12.15
N MET A 286 -0.09 10.74 12.05
CA MET A 286 0.50 11.96 11.48
C MET A 286 0.15 12.13 10.00
N PHE A 287 0.13 11.06 9.22
CA PHE A 287 -0.31 11.06 7.83
C PHE A 287 -1.78 11.49 7.71
N LEU A 288 -2.66 10.95 8.52
CA LEU A 288 -4.08 11.33 8.55
C LEU A 288 -4.27 12.80 8.93
N PHE A 289 -3.58 13.26 9.98
CA PHE A 289 -3.60 14.66 10.42
C PHE A 289 -3.07 15.60 9.32
N GLY A 290 -1.94 15.25 8.70
CA GLY A 290 -1.37 15.98 7.57
C GLY A 290 -2.34 16.09 6.39
N ARG A 291 -3.17 15.07 6.15
CA ARG A 291 -4.21 15.08 5.10
C ARG A 291 -5.30 16.13 5.36
N PHE A 292 -5.74 16.30 6.60
CA PHE A 292 -6.70 17.36 6.96
C PHE A 292 -6.07 18.73 6.80
N ILE A 293 -4.85 18.94 7.30
CA ILE A 293 -4.12 20.20 7.15
C ILE A 293 -3.93 20.54 5.67
N SER A 294 -3.45 19.61 4.87
CA SER A 294 -3.21 19.85 3.46
C SER A 294 -4.50 20.15 2.68
N THR A 295 -5.60 19.46 2.99
CA THR A 295 -6.91 19.74 2.40
C THR A 295 -7.41 21.15 2.75
N PHE A 296 -7.15 21.61 3.98
CA PHE A 296 -7.45 22.98 4.39
C PHE A 296 -6.57 23.99 3.65
N LEU A 297 -5.27 23.74 3.56
CA LEU A 297 -4.31 24.61 2.86
C LEU A 297 -4.60 24.74 1.35
N MET A 298 -5.15 23.70 0.71
CA MET A 298 -5.57 23.73 -0.70
C MET A 298 -6.66 24.76 -1.01
N LYS A 299 -7.36 25.30 -0.01
CA LYS A 299 -8.29 26.41 -0.19
C LYS A 299 -7.58 27.72 -0.50
N TYR A 300 -6.33 27.85 -0.06
CA TYR A 300 -5.54 29.10 -0.14
C TYR A 300 -4.35 28.97 -1.08
N VAL A 301 -3.84 27.77 -1.31
CA VAL A 301 -2.63 27.50 -2.09
C VAL A 301 -2.95 26.54 -3.22
N ASN A 302 -2.45 26.84 -4.42
CA ASN A 302 -2.59 25.97 -5.59
C ASN A 302 -2.01 24.59 -5.28
N SER A 303 -2.75 23.53 -5.64
CA SER A 303 -2.39 22.12 -5.37
C SER A 303 -1.01 21.73 -5.88
N ARG A 304 -0.58 22.23 -7.07
CA ARG A 304 0.73 21.98 -7.65
C ARG A 304 1.86 22.61 -6.82
N ARG A 305 1.64 23.85 -6.35
CA ARG A 305 2.60 24.54 -5.45
C ARG A 305 2.67 23.84 -4.11
N LEU A 306 1.55 23.43 -3.55
CA LEU A 306 1.50 22.74 -2.26
C LEU A 306 2.20 21.38 -2.34
N LEU A 307 2.00 20.63 -3.44
CA LEU A 307 2.72 19.38 -3.71
C LEU A 307 4.24 19.58 -3.68
N MET A 308 4.74 20.62 -4.38
CA MET A 308 6.17 20.95 -4.41
C MET A 308 6.71 21.29 -3.01
N ILE A 309 5.99 22.13 -2.25
CA ILE A 309 6.40 22.51 -0.88
C ILE A 309 6.45 21.29 0.03
N PHE A 310 5.41 20.45 0.02
CA PHE A 310 5.36 19.25 0.86
C PHE A 310 6.45 18.24 0.49
N ALA A 311 6.77 18.11 -0.81
CA ALA A 311 7.86 17.25 -1.24
C ALA A 311 9.21 17.74 -0.75
N ILE A 312 9.46 19.05 -0.80
CA ILE A 312 10.70 19.67 -0.26
C ILE A 312 10.77 19.50 1.26
N CYS A 313 9.66 19.70 1.98
CA CYS A 313 9.61 19.46 3.42
C CYS A 313 9.87 17.99 3.76
N ALA A 314 9.30 17.06 2.99
CA ALA A 314 9.57 15.63 3.14
C ALA A 314 11.05 15.30 2.94
N MET A 315 11.69 15.88 1.91
CA MET A 315 13.16 15.77 1.70
C MET A 315 13.95 16.24 2.90
N THR A 316 13.60 17.42 3.43
CA THR A 316 14.32 18.03 4.57
C THR A 316 14.23 17.16 5.82
N VAL A 317 13.05 16.69 6.15
CA VAL A 317 12.81 15.83 7.33
C VAL A 317 13.44 14.45 7.13
N ASN A 318 13.34 13.90 5.92
CA ASN A 318 13.97 12.62 5.57
C ASN A 318 15.51 12.71 5.59
N ALA A 319 16.10 13.86 5.22
CA ALA A 319 17.53 14.10 5.42
C ALA A 319 17.92 14.04 6.91
N GLY A 320 17.04 14.50 7.80
CA GLY A 320 17.20 14.31 9.25
C GLY A 320 17.26 12.83 9.63
N THR A 321 16.43 11.96 9.04
CA THR A 321 16.47 10.51 9.24
C THR A 321 17.83 9.90 8.84
N ILE A 322 18.44 10.41 7.75
CA ILE A 322 19.74 9.94 7.26
C ILE A 322 20.88 10.38 8.17
N LEU A 323 20.90 11.67 8.54
CA LEU A 323 22.06 12.33 9.16
C LEU A 323 22.04 12.29 10.69
N ILE A 324 20.87 12.21 11.30
CA ILE A 324 20.71 12.21 12.77
C ILE A 324 20.54 10.77 13.24
N ASP A 325 21.49 10.30 14.04
CA ASP A 325 21.40 8.96 14.63
C ASP A 325 20.50 8.91 15.87
N GLY A 326 20.07 7.71 16.26
CA GLY A 326 19.27 7.47 17.46
C GLY A 326 17.79 7.81 17.29
N ILE A 327 17.14 8.04 18.43
CA ILE A 327 15.67 8.24 18.50
C ILE A 327 15.21 9.51 17.77
N ALA A 328 16.05 10.54 17.68
CA ALA A 328 15.73 11.78 16.97
C ALA A 328 15.58 11.52 15.45
N GLY A 329 16.45 10.68 14.88
CA GLY A 329 16.32 10.24 13.48
C GLY A 329 15.03 9.44 13.24
N LEU A 330 14.63 8.60 14.20
CA LEU A 330 13.35 7.86 14.16
C LEU A 330 12.14 8.83 14.17
N TYR A 331 12.19 9.89 15.00
CA TYR A 331 11.13 10.91 14.98
C TYR A 331 11.08 11.68 13.65
N CYS A 332 12.22 11.97 13.03
CA CYS A 332 12.25 12.53 11.68
C CYS A 332 11.59 11.60 10.68
N LEU A 333 11.88 10.29 10.76
CA LEU A 333 11.27 9.29 9.89
C LEU A 333 9.74 9.26 10.03
N VAL A 334 9.22 9.22 11.25
CA VAL A 334 7.79 9.27 11.55
C VAL A 334 7.15 10.57 11.04
N ALA A 335 7.80 11.72 11.28
CA ALA A 335 7.33 13.04 10.86
C ALA A 335 7.25 13.20 9.33
N THR A 336 8.04 12.46 8.55
CA THR A 336 7.98 12.45 7.08
C THR A 336 6.56 12.11 6.60
N SER A 337 5.81 11.31 7.36
CA SER A 337 4.44 10.89 7.03
C SER A 337 3.45 12.06 6.90
N VAL A 338 3.64 13.16 7.66
CA VAL A 338 2.81 14.37 7.53
C VAL A 338 2.85 14.90 6.10
N PHE A 339 4.05 15.00 5.55
CA PHE A 339 4.28 15.60 4.23
C PHE A 339 3.93 14.66 3.08
N MET A 340 3.93 13.35 3.29
CA MET A 340 3.46 12.39 2.29
C MET A 340 1.93 12.43 2.08
N SER A 341 1.18 12.93 3.04
CA SER A 341 -0.27 12.78 3.15
C SER A 341 -1.08 13.27 1.96
N LEU A 342 -0.68 14.36 1.31
CA LEU A 342 -1.39 14.93 0.16
C LEU A 342 -0.92 14.41 -1.21
N MET A 343 0.26 13.76 -1.26
CA MET A 343 0.96 13.57 -2.53
C MET A 343 0.19 12.65 -3.49
N PHE A 344 -0.32 11.49 -3.00
CA PHE A 344 -1.02 10.53 -3.84
C PHE A 344 -2.21 11.16 -4.58
N PRO A 345 -3.22 11.72 -3.89
CA PRO A 345 -4.40 12.27 -4.57
C PRO A 345 -4.07 13.50 -5.42
N THR A 346 -3.04 14.26 -5.03
CA THR A 346 -2.67 15.47 -5.77
C THR A 346 -1.94 15.12 -7.07
N ILE A 347 -0.99 14.19 -7.05
CA ILE A 347 -0.32 13.70 -8.28
C ILE A 347 -1.35 13.08 -9.22
N TYR A 348 -2.21 12.21 -8.67
CA TYR A 348 -3.27 11.54 -9.40
C TYR A 348 -4.22 12.56 -10.07
N GLY A 349 -4.70 13.55 -9.33
CA GLY A 349 -5.60 14.58 -9.84
C GLY A 349 -4.94 15.43 -10.94
N ILE A 350 -3.72 15.93 -10.71
CA ILE A 350 -2.99 16.74 -11.70
C ILE A 350 -2.76 15.95 -12.99
N ALA A 351 -2.37 14.67 -12.87
CA ALA A 351 -2.13 13.82 -14.03
C ALA A 351 -3.43 13.57 -14.81
N LEU A 352 -4.51 13.21 -14.12
CA LEU A 352 -5.77 12.89 -14.78
C LEU A 352 -6.46 14.13 -15.40
N GLU A 353 -6.39 15.30 -14.74
CA GLU A 353 -6.86 16.56 -15.30
C GLU A 353 -6.19 16.97 -16.62
N SER A 354 -4.98 16.44 -16.88
CA SER A 354 -4.20 16.77 -18.07
C SER A 354 -4.60 15.98 -19.33
N VAL A 355 -5.47 14.99 -19.19
CA VAL A 355 -5.94 14.14 -20.30
C VAL A 355 -7.43 14.31 -20.57
N ASP A 356 -7.88 13.97 -21.77
CA ASP A 356 -9.28 14.09 -22.17
C ASP A 356 -10.19 13.16 -21.36
N HIS A 357 -11.43 13.59 -21.12
CA HIS A 357 -12.43 12.81 -20.36
C HIS A 357 -12.64 11.40 -20.92
N ALA A 358 -12.59 11.23 -22.25
CA ALA A 358 -12.72 9.95 -22.91
C ALA A 358 -11.59 8.94 -22.55
N ASP A 359 -10.48 9.45 -22.04
CA ASP A 359 -9.31 8.65 -21.69
C ASP A 359 -9.15 8.47 -20.17
N HIS A 360 -10.03 9.05 -19.35
CA HIS A 360 -9.89 9.03 -17.88
C HIS A 360 -9.85 7.61 -17.32
N THR A 361 -10.66 6.66 -17.86
CA THR A 361 -10.67 5.26 -17.39
C THR A 361 -9.31 4.59 -17.56
N PHE A 362 -8.71 4.71 -18.74
CA PHE A 362 -7.39 4.15 -19.00
C PHE A 362 -6.28 4.95 -18.29
N GLY A 363 -6.42 6.27 -18.22
CA GLY A 363 -5.51 7.12 -17.47
C GLY A 363 -5.49 6.74 -15.98
N ALA A 364 -6.65 6.51 -15.39
CA ALA A 364 -6.78 6.03 -14.02
C ALA A 364 -6.08 4.66 -13.82
N ALA A 365 -6.25 3.72 -14.77
CA ALA A 365 -5.65 2.40 -14.68
C ALA A 365 -4.11 2.45 -14.63
N PHE A 366 -3.45 3.33 -15.41
CA PHE A 366 -2.00 3.49 -15.36
C PHE A 366 -1.51 4.18 -14.08
N LEU A 367 -2.31 5.08 -13.50
CA LEU A 367 -2.00 5.67 -12.19
C LEU A 367 -2.14 4.65 -11.05
N VAL A 368 -3.05 3.67 -11.17
CA VAL A 368 -3.13 2.52 -10.26
C VAL A 368 -1.95 1.56 -10.51
N LEU A 369 -1.60 1.30 -11.77
CA LEU A 369 -0.41 0.51 -12.12
C LEU A 369 0.87 1.07 -11.50
N ALA A 370 0.95 2.40 -11.31
CA ALA A 370 2.07 3.09 -10.67
C ALA A 370 2.32 2.63 -9.21
N ILE A 371 1.37 1.92 -8.58
CA ILE A 371 1.55 1.25 -7.28
C ILE A 371 2.72 0.26 -7.30
N VAL A 372 3.15 -0.19 -8.48
CA VAL A 372 4.35 -1.02 -8.68
C VAL A 372 5.63 -0.42 -8.04
N GLY A 373 5.68 0.88 -7.80
CA GLY A 373 6.78 1.52 -7.07
C GLY A 373 7.00 0.91 -5.68
N GLY A 374 5.92 0.56 -4.99
CA GLY A 374 5.94 -0.15 -3.71
C GLY A 374 6.43 -1.59 -3.79
N ALA A 375 6.45 -2.20 -4.99
CA ALA A 375 7.01 -3.52 -5.20
C ALA A 375 8.53 -3.50 -5.42
N ILE A 376 9.02 -2.53 -6.19
CA ILE A 376 10.41 -2.54 -6.70
C ILE A 376 11.39 -1.92 -5.69
N MET A 377 11.03 -0.79 -5.10
CA MET A 377 11.98 0.00 -4.30
C MET A 377 12.28 -0.58 -2.91
N PRO A 378 11.35 -1.19 -2.16
CA PRO A 378 11.67 -1.76 -0.84
C PRO A 378 12.74 -2.86 -0.89
N PRO A 379 12.77 -3.81 -1.83
CA PRO A 379 13.89 -4.73 -1.98
C PRO A 379 15.23 -4.02 -2.21
N MET A 380 15.25 -2.94 -3.00
CA MET A 380 16.44 -2.12 -3.21
C MET A 380 16.91 -1.44 -1.93
N GLN A 381 15.98 -0.92 -1.12
CA GLN A 381 16.32 -0.39 0.21
C GLN A 381 16.86 -1.47 1.13
N GLY A 382 16.25 -2.66 1.10
CA GLY A 382 16.71 -3.82 1.86
C GLY A 382 18.16 -4.21 1.54
N THR A 383 18.58 -4.16 0.25
CA THR A 383 19.98 -4.44 -0.12
C THR A 383 20.97 -3.44 0.47
N ILE A 384 20.57 -2.18 0.63
CA ILE A 384 21.41 -1.18 1.30
C ILE A 384 21.51 -1.50 2.80
N ILE A 385 20.40 -1.87 3.43
CA ILE A 385 20.37 -2.23 4.86
C ILE A 385 21.28 -3.43 5.15
N ASP A 386 21.30 -4.42 4.26
CA ASP A 386 22.12 -5.63 4.38
C ASP A 386 23.64 -5.35 4.36
N LEU A 387 24.08 -4.17 3.93
CA LEU A 387 25.48 -3.76 3.99
C LEU A 387 25.98 -3.49 5.42
N GLY A 388 25.09 -3.35 6.39
CA GLY A 388 25.41 -3.04 7.78
C GLY A 388 25.84 -1.59 8.01
N THR A 389 26.82 -1.10 7.28
CA THR A 389 27.30 0.31 7.31
C THR A 389 27.56 0.83 5.91
N VAL A 390 27.35 2.15 5.69
CA VAL A 390 27.64 2.85 4.44
C VAL A 390 28.48 4.08 4.80
N GLY A 391 29.78 3.99 4.64
CA GLY A 391 30.72 5.02 5.13
C GLY A 391 30.59 5.21 6.65
N PRO A 392 30.42 6.45 7.14
CA PRO A 392 30.28 6.71 8.57
C PRO A 392 28.86 6.47 9.10
N LEU A 393 27.88 6.17 8.22
CA LEU A 393 26.48 6.03 8.58
C LEU A 393 26.08 4.56 8.73
N PRO A 394 25.19 4.25 9.68
CA PRO A 394 24.51 2.96 9.70
C PRO A 394 23.71 2.73 8.41
N ALA A 395 23.77 1.54 7.86
CA ALA A 395 23.14 1.24 6.57
C ALA A 395 21.61 1.48 6.57
N VAL A 396 20.97 1.24 7.72
CA VAL A 396 19.53 1.55 7.86
C VAL A 396 19.26 3.05 7.65
N ASN A 397 20.05 3.94 8.28
CA ASN A 397 19.92 5.38 8.08
C ASN A 397 20.24 5.76 6.63
N ALA A 398 21.38 5.28 6.10
CA ALA A 398 21.82 5.57 4.74
C ALA A 398 20.80 5.11 3.67
N SER A 399 20.04 4.04 3.94
CA SER A 399 19.05 3.48 3.00
C SER A 399 17.92 4.46 2.68
N PHE A 400 17.65 5.43 3.57
CA PHE A 400 16.63 6.47 3.35
C PHE A 400 17.04 7.52 2.29
N ILE A 401 18.23 7.38 1.68
CA ILE A 401 18.57 8.11 0.45
C ILE A 401 17.61 7.79 -0.71
N LEU A 402 17.07 6.58 -0.76
CA LEU A 402 16.11 6.20 -1.80
C LEU A 402 14.79 6.97 -1.68
N PRO A 403 14.09 7.02 -0.52
CA PRO A 403 12.94 7.91 -0.33
C PRO A 403 13.28 9.38 -0.58
N PHE A 404 14.46 9.86 -0.19
CA PHE A 404 14.91 11.22 -0.45
C PHE A 404 14.91 11.54 -1.96
N VAL A 405 15.49 10.66 -2.78
CA VAL A 405 15.50 10.80 -4.24
C VAL A 405 14.07 10.75 -4.81
N CYS A 406 13.21 9.89 -4.27
CA CYS A 406 11.81 9.84 -4.66
C CYS A 406 11.09 11.18 -4.43
N PHE A 407 11.29 11.81 -3.26
CA PHE A 407 10.71 13.12 -2.96
C PHE A 407 11.27 14.22 -3.88
N ALA A 408 12.54 14.14 -4.30
CA ALA A 408 13.12 15.07 -5.27
C ALA A 408 12.42 14.96 -6.64
N VAL A 409 12.10 13.75 -7.09
CA VAL A 409 11.31 13.53 -8.33
C VAL A 409 9.93 14.15 -8.21
N ILE A 410 9.25 13.97 -7.07
CA ILE A 410 7.91 14.53 -6.81
C ILE A 410 7.97 16.06 -6.78
N ALA A 411 8.98 16.65 -6.11
CA ALA A 411 9.17 18.10 -6.08
C ALA A 411 9.39 18.68 -7.48
N THR A 412 10.18 17.99 -8.32
CA THR A 412 10.41 18.35 -9.73
C THR A 412 9.11 18.30 -10.54
N TYR A 413 8.30 17.25 -10.37
CA TYR A 413 6.98 17.17 -11.00
C TYR A 413 6.07 18.32 -10.58
N GLY A 414 5.99 18.62 -9.27
CA GLY A 414 5.21 19.74 -8.75
C GLY A 414 5.64 21.08 -9.38
N TYR A 415 6.94 21.31 -9.50
CA TYR A 415 7.49 22.52 -10.14
C TYR A 415 7.18 22.60 -11.65
N ARG A 416 7.39 21.49 -12.40
CA ARG A 416 7.15 21.44 -13.85
C ARG A 416 5.67 21.57 -14.19
N SER A 417 4.79 20.89 -13.44
CA SER A 417 3.34 21.01 -13.61
C SER A 417 2.81 22.41 -13.29
N LEU A 418 3.43 23.11 -12.35
CA LEU A 418 3.12 24.51 -12.03
C LEU A 418 3.50 25.46 -13.18
N LYS A 419 4.63 25.22 -13.86
CA LYS A 419 5.02 25.98 -15.05
C LYS A 419 4.09 25.73 -16.25
N ALA A 420 3.74 24.47 -16.49
CA ALA A 420 2.83 24.09 -17.58
C ALA A 420 1.42 24.72 -17.46
N CYS A 421 0.99 25.05 -16.24
CA CYS A 421 -0.31 25.70 -16.01
C CYS A 421 -0.29 27.23 -16.26
N LYS A 422 0.90 27.84 -16.42
CA LYS A 422 1.05 29.28 -16.66
C LYS A 422 1.12 29.65 -18.15
N HIS A 423 1.20 28.67 -18.99
CA HIS A 423 1.15 28.77 -20.46
C HIS A 423 -0.12 28.11 -20.99
#